data_46369dca8e77cdc0c464160da90a8914
#
_entry.id   46369dca8e77cdc0c464160da90a8914
#
_cell.length_a   1.000
_cell.length_b   1.000
_cell.length_c   1.000
_cell.angle_alpha   90.00
_cell.angle_beta   90.00
_cell.angle_gamma   90.00
#
_symmetry.space_group_name_H-M   'P 1'
#
loop_
_entity.id
_entity.type
_entity.pdbx_description
1 polymer ?
#
loop_
_entity_poly.entity_id
_entity_poly.type
_entity_poly.pdbx_seq_one_letter_code
_entity_poly.pdbx_strand_id
1 'polypeptide(L)'
;MQWTGLNELREKYLSFFESKGHLRLDSFPLVPKNDPSLLLINSGMAPMKKWFLAQEEPPRHRVTTCQKCIRTPDIERVGITARHGTFFEMLGNFSFQDYFKEEVIPWAWEFLTSDEWMAIPKDKLHISVYEEDDEAYDIWTKKVGIAPDHMVRLGKEDNFWEHGSGPCGPCSEIYYDRGEKYGCGKPGCTVGCDCDRYMEVWNVVFSQFDNDGHDHYTELKQKNIDTGMGLERLAVVCQDVDSLFDVDTVMNITNKVTEITGASYGQSQEKDVSLRVITDHIRSASFMICDGVLPSN
;
A
#
# COMPACT_ATOMS: atom_id res chain seq x y z
N MET A 1 -8.35 -5.54 -18.28
CA MET A 1 -7.48 -6.06 -17.19
C MET A 1 -7.44 -7.58 -17.29
N GLN A 2 -6.27 -8.18 -17.18
CA GLN A 2 -6.09 -9.63 -17.21
C GLN A 2 -5.92 -10.14 -15.77
N TRP A 3 -6.52 -11.31 -15.46
CA TRP A 3 -6.28 -11.99 -14.19
C TRP A 3 -4.77 -12.26 -14.02
N THR A 4 -4.21 -11.92 -12.87
CA THR A 4 -2.78 -12.04 -12.59
C THR A 4 -2.58 -12.54 -11.16
N GLY A 5 -1.77 -13.58 -11.00
CA GLY A 5 -1.46 -14.16 -9.69
C GLY A 5 -0.59 -13.22 -8.84
N LEU A 6 -0.72 -13.32 -7.49
CA LEU A 6 -0.02 -12.42 -6.55
C LEU A 6 1.49 -12.38 -6.76
N ASN A 7 2.12 -13.54 -7.02
CA ASN A 7 3.58 -13.60 -7.26
C ASN A 7 3.98 -12.90 -8.57
N GLU A 8 3.15 -12.99 -9.60
CA GLU A 8 3.37 -12.30 -10.87
C GLU A 8 3.18 -10.80 -10.73
N LEU A 9 2.19 -10.35 -9.95
CA LEU A 9 1.99 -8.92 -9.64
C LEU A 9 3.23 -8.31 -8.98
N ARG A 10 3.79 -9.03 -7.99
CA ARG A 10 5.04 -8.60 -7.34
C ARG A 10 6.17 -8.45 -8.34
N GLU A 11 6.35 -9.41 -9.22
CA GLU A 11 7.41 -9.38 -10.23
C GLU A 11 7.20 -8.26 -11.25
N LYS A 12 5.98 -8.06 -11.74
CA LYS A 12 5.64 -6.97 -12.66
C LYS A 12 5.99 -5.60 -12.07
N TYR A 13 5.63 -5.36 -10.81
CA TYR A 13 5.93 -4.09 -10.15
C TYR A 13 7.44 -3.84 -10.03
N LEU A 14 8.17 -4.82 -9.53
CA LEU A 14 9.61 -4.69 -9.33
C LEU A 14 10.34 -4.53 -10.67
N SER A 15 9.98 -5.30 -11.69
CA SER A 15 10.54 -5.19 -13.05
C SER A 15 10.21 -3.84 -13.71
N PHE A 16 9.00 -3.30 -13.49
CA PHE A 16 8.65 -1.98 -13.98
C PHE A 16 9.60 -0.91 -13.43
N PHE A 17 9.84 -0.90 -12.12
CA PHE A 17 10.73 0.09 -11.52
C PHE A 17 12.21 -0.17 -11.81
N GLU A 18 12.64 -1.43 -11.99
CA GLU A 18 13.96 -1.73 -12.55
C GLU A 18 14.13 -1.10 -13.94
N SER A 19 13.10 -1.13 -14.81
CA SER A 19 13.13 -0.47 -16.12
C SER A 19 13.25 1.05 -16.02
N LYS A 20 12.81 1.65 -14.90
CA LYS A 20 12.99 3.07 -14.57
C LYS A 20 14.32 3.38 -13.86
N GLY A 21 15.22 2.40 -13.77
CA GLY A 21 16.57 2.54 -13.19
C GLY A 21 16.67 2.34 -11.69
N HIS A 22 15.65 1.79 -11.06
CA HIS A 22 15.68 1.48 -9.62
C HIS A 22 16.53 0.24 -9.33
N LEU A 23 17.23 0.28 -8.20
CA LEU A 23 17.86 -0.89 -7.62
C LEU A 23 16.80 -1.69 -6.85
N ARG A 24 16.57 -2.91 -7.27
CA ARG A 24 15.73 -3.85 -6.53
C ARG A 24 16.47 -4.34 -5.29
N LEU A 25 15.89 -4.16 -4.12
CA LEU A 25 16.38 -4.69 -2.86
C LEU A 25 15.44 -5.77 -2.34
N ASP A 26 16.01 -6.73 -1.61
CA ASP A 26 15.25 -7.71 -0.86
C ASP A 26 14.45 -7.04 0.27
N SER A 27 13.39 -7.70 0.71
CA SER A 27 12.63 -7.28 1.89
C SER A 27 13.53 -7.26 3.12
N PHE A 28 13.49 -6.18 3.86
CA PHE A 28 14.14 -6.13 5.17
C PHE A 28 13.38 -7.03 6.16
N PRO A 29 14.07 -7.53 7.21
CA PRO A 29 13.41 -8.25 8.29
C PRO A 29 12.31 -7.43 8.98
N LEU A 30 11.27 -8.09 9.48
CA LEU A 30 10.18 -7.45 10.23
C LEU A 30 10.66 -6.81 11.53
N VAL A 31 11.73 -7.35 12.13
CA VAL A 31 12.33 -6.77 13.33
C VAL A 31 13.21 -5.58 12.93
N PRO A 32 12.85 -4.34 13.36
CA PRO A 32 13.63 -3.15 13.00
C PRO A 32 15.04 -3.20 13.59
N LYS A 33 16.03 -2.80 12.80
CA LYS A 33 17.40 -2.66 13.27
C LYS A 33 17.66 -1.21 13.67
N ASN A 34 18.00 -1.01 14.96
CA ASN A 34 18.39 0.32 15.49
C ASN A 34 17.32 1.42 15.39
N ASP A 35 16.04 1.03 15.41
CA ASP A 35 14.91 1.97 15.52
C ASP A 35 14.01 1.56 16.68
N PRO A 36 14.17 2.18 17.87
CA PRO A 36 13.36 1.88 19.03
C PRO A 36 11.93 2.44 18.95
N SER A 37 11.62 3.25 17.95
CA SER A 37 10.27 3.82 17.75
C SER A 37 9.29 2.82 17.19
N LEU A 38 9.78 1.71 16.60
CA LEU A 38 8.96 0.69 15.96
C LEU A 38 9.17 -0.67 16.63
N LEU A 39 8.08 -1.36 16.94
CA LEU A 39 8.13 -2.75 17.41
C LEU A 39 8.38 -3.70 16.22
N LEU A 40 7.68 -3.50 15.12
CA LEU A 40 7.82 -4.24 13.86
C LEU A 40 7.76 -3.28 12.68
N ILE A 41 8.38 -3.66 11.57
CA ILE A 41 8.32 -2.89 10.31
C ILE A 41 6.88 -2.87 9.81
N ASN A 42 6.34 -1.69 9.58
CA ASN A 42 4.94 -1.44 9.22
C ASN A 42 4.76 -0.66 7.90
N SER A 43 5.87 -0.29 7.25
CA SER A 43 5.86 0.41 5.94
C SER A 43 7.14 0.11 5.16
N GLY A 44 7.11 0.39 3.86
CA GLY A 44 8.28 0.24 2.98
C GLY A 44 9.42 1.18 3.34
N MET A 45 9.10 2.40 3.79
CA MET A 45 10.07 3.42 4.14
C MET A 45 10.79 3.16 5.47
N ALA A 46 10.12 2.52 6.44
CA ALA A 46 10.61 2.38 7.81
C ALA A 46 12.06 1.88 7.91
N PRO A 47 12.50 0.82 7.20
CA PRO A 47 13.88 0.36 7.29
C PRO A 47 14.88 1.29 6.59
N MET A 48 14.42 2.26 5.80
CA MET A 48 15.25 3.19 5.01
C MET A 48 15.25 4.63 5.55
N LYS A 49 14.67 4.86 6.73
CA LYS A 49 14.49 6.18 7.35
C LYS A 49 15.78 7.05 7.33
N LYS A 50 16.93 6.43 7.55
CA LYS A 50 18.20 7.14 7.55
C LYS A 50 18.60 7.71 6.19
N TRP A 51 18.20 7.04 5.09
CA TRP A 51 18.44 7.54 3.73
C TRP A 51 17.54 8.74 3.41
N PHE A 52 16.28 8.71 3.87
CA PHE A 52 15.36 9.85 3.76
C PHE A 52 15.87 11.09 4.50
N LEU A 53 16.50 10.90 5.65
CA LEU A 53 17.07 11.96 6.49
C LEU A 53 18.49 12.37 6.05
N ALA A 54 19.04 11.80 4.98
CA ALA A 54 20.42 12.01 4.55
C ALA A 54 21.48 11.76 5.66
N GLN A 55 21.19 10.81 6.56
CA GLN A 55 22.10 10.38 7.63
C GLN A 55 23.05 9.29 7.15
N GLU A 56 22.63 8.52 6.16
CA GLU A 56 23.44 7.48 5.48
C GLU A 56 23.19 7.57 3.97
N GLU A 57 24.21 7.28 3.17
CA GLU A 57 24.08 7.20 1.72
C GLU A 57 23.30 5.92 1.33
N PRO A 58 22.27 6.04 0.47
CA PRO A 58 21.59 4.86 -0.06
C PRO A 58 22.51 4.11 -1.05
N PRO A 59 22.30 2.79 -1.24
CA PRO A 59 23.07 2.02 -2.23
C PRO A 59 22.82 2.50 -3.67
N ARG A 60 21.73 3.17 -3.92
CA ARG A 60 21.35 3.89 -5.13
C ARG A 60 20.26 4.91 -4.78
N HIS A 61 20.23 6.05 -5.49
CA HIS A 61 19.19 7.08 -5.26
C HIS A 61 17.78 6.67 -5.70
N ARG A 62 17.65 5.59 -6.49
CA ARG A 62 16.39 4.93 -6.88
C ARG A 62 16.39 3.51 -6.35
N VAL A 63 15.43 3.18 -5.51
CA VAL A 63 15.27 1.84 -4.92
C VAL A 63 13.84 1.37 -5.10
N THR A 64 13.64 0.08 -5.32
CA THR A 64 12.33 -0.58 -5.28
C THR A 64 12.38 -1.82 -4.42
N THR A 65 11.31 -2.07 -3.65
CA THR A 65 11.20 -3.22 -2.76
C THR A 65 9.79 -3.79 -2.77
N CYS A 66 9.68 -5.04 -2.35
CA CYS A 66 8.45 -5.62 -1.84
C CYS A 66 8.67 -5.94 -0.37
N GLN A 67 8.26 -5.04 0.52
CA GLN A 67 8.54 -5.08 1.95
C GLN A 67 7.47 -5.83 2.73
N LYS A 68 7.89 -6.82 3.52
CA LYS A 68 7.06 -7.45 4.56
C LYS A 68 6.68 -6.42 5.61
N CYS A 69 5.39 -6.33 5.94
CA CYS A 69 4.86 -5.39 6.91
C CYS A 69 3.91 -6.06 7.89
N ILE A 70 3.91 -5.58 9.12
CA ILE A 70 2.93 -5.93 10.16
C ILE A 70 2.25 -4.65 10.66
N ARG A 71 0.92 -4.62 10.61
CA ARG A 71 0.09 -3.57 11.23
C ARG A 71 -0.98 -4.20 12.10
N THR A 72 -1.05 -3.78 13.37
CA THR A 72 -2.01 -4.30 14.36
C THR A 72 -3.12 -3.33 14.76
N PRO A 73 -3.09 -2.02 14.46
CA PRO A 73 -4.17 -1.11 14.88
C PRO A 73 -5.56 -1.54 14.39
N ASP A 74 -5.65 -2.16 13.21
CA ASP A 74 -6.91 -2.62 12.61
C ASP A 74 -7.21 -4.11 12.84
N ILE A 75 -6.58 -4.75 13.84
CA ILE A 75 -6.71 -6.20 14.07
C ILE A 75 -8.16 -6.64 14.29
N GLU A 76 -8.99 -5.80 14.91
CA GLU A 76 -10.42 -6.06 15.12
C GLU A 76 -11.24 -6.01 13.82
N ARG A 77 -10.68 -5.44 12.75
CA ARG A 77 -11.33 -5.36 11.42
C ARG A 77 -10.94 -6.52 10.50
N VAL A 78 -9.95 -7.33 10.91
CA VAL A 78 -9.46 -8.48 10.14
C VAL A 78 -10.58 -9.50 9.95
N GLY A 79 -10.77 -9.95 8.72
CA GLY A 79 -11.81 -10.89 8.31
C GLY A 79 -13.19 -10.27 8.13
N ILE A 80 -13.43 -9.04 8.61
CA ILE A 80 -14.72 -8.33 8.49
C ILE A 80 -14.74 -7.48 7.23
N THR A 81 -13.70 -6.69 6.99
CA THR A 81 -13.55 -5.86 5.80
C THR A 81 -12.80 -6.60 4.70
N ALA A 82 -12.91 -6.11 3.48
CA ALA A 82 -12.23 -6.70 2.32
C ALA A 82 -10.71 -6.44 2.29
N ARG A 83 -10.23 -5.43 3.02
CA ARG A 83 -8.91 -4.81 2.81
C ARG A 83 -7.97 -4.82 4.02
N HIS A 84 -8.41 -5.31 5.21
CA HIS A 84 -7.57 -5.32 6.40
C HIS A 84 -7.00 -6.70 6.68
N GLY A 85 -5.70 -6.77 6.83
CA GLY A 85 -4.92 -7.92 7.28
C GLY A 85 -3.77 -7.46 8.15
N THR A 86 -3.30 -8.32 9.05
CA THR A 86 -2.20 -8.01 9.97
C THR A 86 -0.86 -8.02 9.25
N PHE A 87 -0.56 -9.11 8.53
CA PHE A 87 0.60 -9.19 7.64
C PHE A 87 0.20 -8.84 6.22
N PHE A 88 1.00 -8.01 5.56
CA PHE A 88 0.85 -7.71 4.14
C PHE A 88 2.21 -7.39 3.50
N GLU A 89 2.26 -7.45 2.19
CA GLU A 89 3.42 -7.04 1.41
C GLU A 89 3.17 -5.66 0.81
N MET A 90 4.11 -4.73 1.06
CA MET A 90 4.07 -3.38 0.53
C MET A 90 5.07 -3.25 -0.60
N LEU A 91 4.56 -3.08 -1.82
CA LEU A 91 5.34 -2.69 -2.97
C LEU A 91 5.68 -1.21 -2.87
N GLY A 92 6.95 -0.87 -3.05
CA GLY A 92 7.42 0.50 -2.93
C GLY A 92 8.48 0.87 -3.94
N ASN A 93 8.42 2.10 -4.42
CA ASN A 93 9.49 2.75 -5.16
C ASN A 93 9.87 4.05 -4.44
N PHE A 94 11.16 4.27 -4.34
CA PHE A 94 11.75 5.31 -3.50
C PHE A 94 12.74 6.12 -4.30
N SER A 95 12.70 7.45 -4.08
CA SER A 95 13.69 8.38 -4.61
C SER A 95 14.34 9.12 -3.46
N PHE A 96 15.66 9.10 -3.42
CA PHE A 96 16.47 9.85 -2.49
C PHE A 96 17.14 10.99 -3.25
N GLN A 97 16.45 12.16 -3.34
CA GLN A 97 16.92 13.35 -4.06
C GLN A 97 17.23 13.11 -5.55
N ASP A 98 16.50 12.22 -6.23
CA ASP A 98 16.72 11.95 -7.66
C ASP A 98 15.54 12.44 -8.50
N TYR A 99 14.36 11.82 -8.34
CA TYR A 99 13.12 12.25 -9.01
C TYR A 99 12.06 12.65 -7.98
N PHE A 100 11.01 13.35 -8.45
CA PHE A 100 9.94 13.82 -7.58
C PHE A 100 8.56 13.65 -8.26
N LYS A 101 7.62 14.57 -8.04
CA LYS A 101 6.22 14.47 -8.51
C LYS A 101 6.11 14.33 -10.03
N GLU A 102 6.94 15.09 -10.77
CA GLU A 102 6.90 15.14 -12.24
C GLU A 102 7.16 13.79 -12.91
N GLU A 103 7.91 12.90 -12.27
CA GLU A 103 8.23 11.57 -12.78
C GLU A 103 7.33 10.50 -12.15
N VAL A 104 7.18 10.50 -10.80
CA VAL A 104 6.50 9.40 -10.12
C VAL A 104 5.01 9.32 -10.48
N ILE A 105 4.34 10.46 -10.61
CA ILE A 105 2.90 10.50 -10.93
C ILE A 105 2.62 9.87 -12.30
N PRO A 106 3.29 10.28 -13.42
CA PRO A 106 3.14 9.60 -14.69
C PRO A 106 3.54 8.12 -14.66
N TRP A 107 4.58 7.73 -13.92
CA TRP A 107 4.98 6.32 -13.81
C TRP A 107 3.94 5.48 -13.07
N ALA A 108 3.33 6.00 -12.02
CA ALA A 108 2.25 5.32 -11.32
C ALA A 108 1.06 5.05 -12.26
N TRP A 109 0.69 6.06 -13.07
CA TRP A 109 -0.37 5.91 -14.06
C TRP A 109 0.00 4.94 -15.18
N GLU A 110 1.24 5.02 -15.71
CA GLU A 110 1.75 4.10 -16.71
C GLU A 110 1.69 2.65 -16.22
N PHE A 111 2.19 2.37 -15.02
CA PHE A 111 2.16 1.02 -14.45
C PHE A 111 0.74 0.46 -14.36
N LEU A 112 -0.20 1.25 -13.84
CA LEU A 112 -1.56 0.77 -13.63
C LEU A 112 -2.36 0.62 -14.94
N THR A 113 -2.14 1.47 -15.94
CA THR A 113 -3.05 1.58 -17.08
C THR A 113 -2.51 1.09 -18.41
N SER A 114 -1.19 0.91 -18.57
CA SER A 114 -0.65 0.43 -19.84
C SER A 114 -0.92 -1.07 -20.04
N ASP A 115 -1.12 -1.45 -21.30
CA ASP A 115 -1.38 -2.85 -21.69
C ASP A 115 -0.18 -3.78 -21.40
N GLU A 116 1.01 -3.22 -21.36
CA GLU A 116 2.24 -3.95 -21.06
C GLU A 116 2.30 -4.40 -19.60
N TRP A 117 1.68 -3.62 -18.69
CA TRP A 117 1.77 -3.86 -17.25
C TRP A 117 0.46 -4.36 -16.68
N MET A 118 -0.37 -3.47 -16.14
CA MET A 118 -1.56 -3.91 -15.39
C MET A 118 -2.87 -3.80 -16.20
N ALA A 119 -2.91 -2.94 -17.22
CA ALA A 119 -4.09 -2.72 -18.06
C ALA A 119 -5.39 -2.50 -17.28
N ILE A 120 -5.31 -1.82 -16.13
CA ILE A 120 -6.49 -1.47 -15.34
C ILE A 120 -7.31 -0.42 -16.12
N PRO A 121 -8.63 -0.61 -16.24
CA PRO A 121 -9.49 0.37 -16.92
C PRO A 121 -9.40 1.74 -16.24
N LYS A 122 -9.10 2.77 -17.05
CA LYS A 122 -8.87 4.15 -16.56
C LYS A 122 -10.10 4.74 -15.86
N ASP A 123 -11.29 4.39 -16.33
CA ASP A 123 -12.58 4.81 -15.79
C ASP A 123 -12.90 4.21 -14.40
N LYS A 124 -12.11 3.24 -13.95
CA LYS A 124 -12.19 2.65 -12.61
C LYS A 124 -11.25 3.30 -11.60
N LEU A 125 -10.32 4.13 -12.06
CA LEU A 125 -9.32 4.75 -11.20
C LEU A 125 -9.75 6.17 -10.79
N HIS A 126 -9.65 6.43 -9.50
CA HIS A 126 -9.90 7.74 -8.89
C HIS A 126 -8.67 8.15 -8.10
N ILE A 127 -8.41 9.45 -8.04
CA ILE A 127 -7.20 10.02 -7.44
C ILE A 127 -7.59 10.99 -6.34
N SER A 128 -6.95 10.88 -5.19
CA SER A 128 -6.97 11.94 -4.19
C SER A 128 -5.63 12.69 -4.16
N VAL A 129 -5.68 13.95 -3.78
CA VAL A 129 -4.50 14.77 -3.51
C VAL A 129 -4.74 15.59 -2.26
N TYR A 130 -3.65 15.95 -1.57
CA TYR A 130 -3.74 16.89 -0.47
C TYR A 130 -4.33 18.23 -0.96
N GLU A 131 -5.26 18.81 -0.19
CA GLU A 131 -6.06 19.96 -0.61
C GLU A 131 -5.24 21.20 -0.98
N GLU A 132 -4.04 21.36 -0.39
CA GLU A 132 -3.11 22.45 -0.67
C GLU A 132 -2.03 22.07 -1.73
N ASP A 133 -2.02 20.84 -2.26
CA ASP A 133 -1.02 20.40 -3.26
C ASP A 133 -1.50 20.62 -4.68
N ASP A 134 -1.49 21.89 -5.12
CA ASP A 134 -1.85 22.29 -6.48
C ASP A 134 -0.90 21.69 -7.53
N GLU A 135 0.38 21.49 -7.19
CA GLU A 135 1.36 20.91 -8.11
C GLU A 135 0.99 19.45 -8.47
N ALA A 136 0.68 18.62 -7.48
CA ALA A 136 0.25 17.25 -7.73
C ALA A 136 -1.07 17.21 -8.51
N TYR A 137 -2.04 18.05 -8.15
CA TYR A 137 -3.31 18.18 -8.86
C TYR A 137 -3.11 18.56 -10.33
N ASP A 138 -2.24 19.52 -10.62
CA ASP A 138 -1.94 19.97 -11.97
C ASP A 138 -1.24 18.89 -12.79
N ILE A 139 -0.32 18.14 -12.21
CA ILE A 139 0.34 17.03 -12.90
C ILE A 139 -0.69 15.96 -13.26
N TRP A 140 -1.56 15.54 -12.34
CA TRP A 140 -2.61 14.57 -12.62
C TRP A 140 -3.57 15.03 -13.72
N THR A 141 -4.06 16.27 -13.64
CA THR A 141 -5.09 16.76 -14.57
C THR A 141 -4.52 17.23 -15.91
N LYS A 142 -3.38 17.96 -15.91
CA LYS A 142 -2.83 18.59 -17.12
C LYS A 142 -1.82 17.71 -17.85
N LYS A 143 -0.98 16.95 -17.12
CA LYS A 143 0.07 16.13 -17.72
C LYS A 143 -0.40 14.69 -17.96
N VAL A 144 -1.04 14.07 -16.97
CA VAL A 144 -1.59 12.71 -17.08
C VAL A 144 -2.94 12.70 -17.78
N GLY A 145 -3.76 13.76 -17.59
CA GLY A 145 -5.03 13.94 -18.24
C GLY A 145 -6.21 13.28 -17.54
N ILE A 146 -6.15 13.18 -16.19
CA ILE A 146 -7.27 12.69 -15.40
C ILE A 146 -8.41 13.69 -15.43
N ALA A 147 -9.63 13.20 -15.68
CA ALA A 147 -10.83 14.03 -15.67
C ALA A 147 -11.12 14.55 -14.24
N PRO A 148 -11.58 15.81 -14.09
CA PRO A 148 -11.80 16.40 -12.77
C PRO A 148 -12.80 15.64 -11.89
N ASP A 149 -13.75 14.93 -12.48
CA ASP A 149 -14.74 14.10 -11.76
C ASP A 149 -14.14 12.79 -11.18
N HIS A 150 -12.92 12.44 -11.60
CA HIS A 150 -12.12 11.37 -11.01
C HIS A 150 -11.08 11.87 -9.98
N MET A 151 -11.11 13.17 -9.69
CA MET A 151 -10.17 13.79 -8.73
C MET A 151 -10.91 14.27 -7.49
N VAL A 152 -10.32 14.04 -6.31
CA VAL A 152 -10.80 14.63 -5.06
C VAL A 152 -9.64 15.30 -4.33
N ARG A 153 -9.95 16.38 -3.59
CA ARG A 153 -9.02 17.03 -2.68
C ARG A 153 -9.43 16.68 -1.26
N LEU A 154 -8.52 16.14 -0.48
CA LEU A 154 -8.77 15.73 0.89
C LEU A 154 -7.81 16.46 1.84
N GLY A 155 -8.22 16.55 3.09
CA GLY A 155 -7.45 17.24 4.12
C GLY A 155 -6.23 16.45 4.61
N LYS A 156 -5.60 17.00 5.65
CA LYS A 156 -4.39 16.42 6.24
C LYS A 156 -4.62 15.00 6.79
N GLU A 157 -5.82 14.69 7.26
CA GLU A 157 -6.15 13.37 7.84
C GLU A 157 -6.03 12.24 6.80
N ASP A 158 -6.28 12.53 5.51
CA ASP A 158 -6.30 11.55 4.44
C ASP A 158 -5.07 11.66 3.52
N ASN A 159 -4.66 12.87 3.15
CA ASN A 159 -3.62 13.08 2.14
C ASN A 159 -2.35 13.78 2.65
N PHE A 160 -2.00 13.57 3.91
CA PHE A 160 -0.69 13.95 4.44
C PHE A 160 -0.15 12.78 5.26
N TRP A 161 0.88 12.12 4.74
CA TRP A 161 1.45 10.95 5.40
C TRP A 161 2.48 11.35 6.44
N GLU A 162 2.29 10.90 7.68
CA GLU A 162 3.22 11.04 8.80
C GLU A 162 3.10 9.84 9.75
N HIS A 163 4.16 9.48 10.43
CA HIS A 163 4.15 8.40 11.42
C HIS A 163 5.09 8.75 12.58
N GLY A 164 4.55 9.34 13.62
CA GLY A 164 5.32 9.83 14.76
C GLY A 164 6.34 10.89 14.34
N SER A 165 7.62 10.71 14.70
CA SER A 165 8.71 11.60 14.28
C SER A 165 9.40 11.06 13.02
N GLY A 166 9.81 11.96 12.14
CA GLY A 166 10.59 11.66 10.95
C GLY A 166 10.06 12.22 9.64
N PRO A 167 10.54 11.70 8.50
CA PRO A 167 10.15 12.17 7.19
C PRO A 167 8.65 12.05 6.94
N CYS A 168 8.03 13.12 6.42
CA CYS A 168 6.61 13.21 6.16
C CYS A 168 6.32 14.18 5.00
N GLY A 169 5.07 14.21 4.55
CA GLY A 169 4.65 15.15 3.51
C GLY A 169 3.29 14.86 2.94
N PRO A 170 2.79 15.75 2.06
CA PRO A 170 1.56 15.52 1.34
C PRO A 170 1.66 14.26 0.49
N CYS A 171 0.53 13.64 0.23
CA CYS A 171 0.47 12.46 -0.61
C CYS A 171 -0.68 12.50 -1.60
N SER A 172 -0.59 11.63 -2.59
CA SER A 172 -1.65 11.37 -3.56
C SER A 172 -1.96 9.87 -3.52
N GLU A 173 -3.23 9.54 -3.38
CA GLU A 173 -3.67 8.15 -3.33
C GLU A 173 -4.45 7.77 -4.58
N ILE A 174 -4.29 6.54 -5.01
CA ILE A 174 -4.96 5.97 -6.17
C ILE A 174 -5.93 4.91 -5.68
N TYR A 175 -7.20 5.08 -6.05
CA TYR A 175 -8.31 4.22 -5.67
C TYR A 175 -8.88 3.49 -6.89
N TYR A 176 -9.33 2.26 -6.66
CA TYR A 176 -10.08 1.50 -7.64
C TYR A 176 -11.56 1.45 -7.24
N ASP A 177 -12.47 1.89 -8.13
CA ASP A 177 -13.92 1.74 -7.95
C ASP A 177 -14.35 0.31 -8.25
N ARG A 178 -14.63 -0.45 -7.20
CA ARG A 178 -15.11 -1.83 -7.25
C ARG A 178 -16.60 -1.94 -7.63
N GLY A 179 -17.28 -0.80 -7.75
CA GLY A 179 -18.69 -0.71 -8.08
C GLY A 179 -19.62 -0.65 -6.87
N GLU A 180 -20.87 -0.31 -7.16
CA GLU A 180 -21.89 0.01 -6.15
C GLU A 180 -22.20 -1.16 -5.19
N LYS A 181 -22.02 -2.41 -5.62
CA LYS A 181 -22.23 -3.59 -4.77
C LYS A 181 -21.38 -3.60 -3.50
N TYR A 182 -20.23 -2.90 -3.52
CA TYR A 182 -19.32 -2.78 -2.37
C TYR A 182 -19.51 -1.46 -1.61
N GLY A 183 -20.42 -0.60 -2.08
CA GLY A 183 -20.69 0.70 -1.49
C GLY A 183 -21.54 0.61 -0.22
N CYS A 184 -21.51 1.69 0.57
CA CYS A 184 -22.33 1.81 1.78
C CYS A 184 -23.83 2.06 1.51
N GLY A 185 -24.24 2.22 0.26
CA GLY A 185 -25.63 2.53 -0.13
C GLY A 185 -26.10 3.94 0.26
N LYS A 186 -25.23 4.79 0.79
CA LYS A 186 -25.59 6.15 1.17
C LYS A 186 -25.42 7.12 0.00
N PRO A 187 -26.28 8.14 -0.14
CA PRO A 187 -26.04 9.24 -1.08
C PRO A 187 -24.69 9.91 -0.79
N GLY A 188 -23.93 10.22 -1.84
CA GLY A 188 -22.61 10.87 -1.70
C GLY A 188 -21.45 9.91 -1.37
N CYS A 189 -21.63 8.60 -1.54
CA CYS A 189 -20.53 7.64 -1.47
C CYS A 189 -19.47 7.99 -2.54
N THR A 190 -18.28 8.38 -2.09
CA THR A 190 -17.16 8.81 -2.93
C THR A 190 -15.84 8.33 -2.36
N VAL A 191 -14.71 8.67 -2.99
CA VAL A 191 -13.36 8.47 -2.44
C VAL A 191 -13.28 9.10 -1.05
N GLY A 192 -12.61 8.43 -0.10
CA GLY A 192 -12.59 8.79 1.32
C GLY A 192 -13.74 8.19 2.15
N CYS A 193 -14.73 7.52 1.51
CA CYS A 193 -15.73 6.76 2.25
C CYS A 193 -15.13 5.48 2.86
N ASP A 194 -15.45 5.19 4.13
CA ASP A 194 -14.93 3.98 4.84
C ASP A 194 -15.55 2.64 4.37
N CYS A 195 -16.28 2.63 3.25
CA CYS A 195 -16.78 1.40 2.64
C CYS A 195 -15.75 0.77 1.69
N ASP A 196 -16.06 -0.44 1.21
CA ASP A 196 -15.16 -1.20 0.33
C ASP A 196 -15.31 -0.89 -1.17
N ARG A 197 -16.09 0.17 -1.55
CA ARG A 197 -16.28 0.55 -2.95
C ARG A 197 -15.02 1.13 -3.56
N TYR A 198 -14.50 2.21 -2.97
CA TYR A 198 -13.27 2.85 -3.42
C TYR A 198 -12.12 2.30 -2.61
N MET A 199 -11.46 1.27 -3.15
CA MET A 199 -10.33 0.64 -2.49
C MET A 199 -9.05 1.38 -2.84
N GLU A 200 -8.41 2.00 -1.84
CA GLU A 200 -7.05 2.54 -1.99
C GLU A 200 -6.12 1.39 -2.34
N VAL A 201 -5.46 1.51 -3.48
CA VAL A 201 -4.48 0.53 -3.95
C VAL A 201 -3.05 1.05 -3.83
N TRP A 202 -2.82 2.35 -3.96
CA TRP A 202 -1.48 2.93 -3.96
C TRP A 202 -1.46 4.30 -3.32
N ASN A 203 -0.52 4.52 -2.40
CA ASN A 203 -0.23 5.83 -1.82
C ASN A 203 1.13 6.32 -2.32
N VAL A 204 1.21 7.53 -2.86
CA VAL A 204 2.41 8.20 -3.36
C VAL A 204 2.70 9.40 -2.48
N VAL A 205 3.71 9.26 -1.60
CA VAL A 205 4.07 10.29 -0.63
C VAL A 205 5.21 11.17 -1.16
N PHE A 206 5.01 12.47 -1.10
CA PHE A 206 5.99 13.49 -1.45
C PHE A 206 6.70 13.94 -0.17
N SER A 207 7.69 13.14 0.26
CA SER A 207 8.39 13.35 1.52
C SER A 207 9.32 14.56 1.40
N GLN A 208 8.91 15.66 2.01
CA GLN A 208 9.61 16.96 1.93
C GLN A 208 9.74 17.65 3.28
N PHE A 209 9.17 17.09 4.35
CA PHE A 209 9.27 17.62 5.71
C PHE A 209 9.81 16.56 6.66
N ASP A 210 10.37 17.02 7.79
CA ASP A 210 10.70 16.23 8.96
C ASP A 210 9.86 16.72 10.15
N ASN A 211 9.11 15.81 10.76
CA ASN A 211 8.29 16.07 11.95
C ASN A 211 9.09 15.66 13.19
N ASP A 212 9.22 16.55 14.17
CA ASP A 212 9.91 16.29 15.43
C ASP A 212 9.11 15.41 16.42
N GLY A 213 7.88 15.02 16.04
CA GLY A 213 6.95 14.27 16.88
C GLY A 213 6.08 15.14 17.79
N HIS A 214 6.14 16.46 17.63
CA HIS A 214 5.36 17.47 18.37
C HIS A 214 4.62 18.42 17.41
N ASP A 215 4.32 17.96 16.21
CA ASP A 215 3.68 18.73 15.13
C ASP A 215 4.48 19.97 14.65
N HIS A 216 5.80 19.94 14.86
CA HIS A 216 6.69 20.92 14.26
C HIS A 216 7.36 20.32 13.02
N TYR A 217 7.11 20.97 11.88
CA TYR A 217 7.58 20.54 10.58
C TYR A 217 8.74 21.42 10.12
N THR A 218 9.86 20.81 9.75
CA THR A 218 10.97 21.46 9.10
C THR A 218 11.17 20.90 7.70
N GLU A 219 11.49 21.73 6.71
CA GLU A 219 11.79 21.23 5.38
C GLU A 219 13.00 20.32 5.40
N LEU A 220 12.91 19.16 4.75
CA LEU A 220 14.03 18.28 4.51
C LEU A 220 15.05 18.98 3.60
N LYS A 221 16.33 18.70 3.81
CA LYS A 221 17.41 19.18 2.93
C LYS A 221 17.26 18.68 1.50
N GLN A 222 16.55 17.57 1.33
CA GLN A 222 16.27 16.93 0.04
C GLN A 222 14.81 16.50 -0.02
N LYS A 223 14.23 16.59 -1.21
CA LYS A 223 12.90 16.04 -1.50
C LYS A 223 13.05 14.58 -1.88
N ASN A 224 12.21 13.74 -1.33
CA ASN A 224 12.23 12.31 -1.55
C ASN A 224 10.85 11.82 -2.01
N ILE A 225 10.82 10.67 -2.67
CA ILE A 225 9.60 9.91 -2.94
C ILE A 225 9.58 8.66 -2.07
N ASP A 226 8.45 8.48 -1.41
CA ASP A 226 8.05 7.25 -0.73
C ASP A 226 6.74 6.77 -1.33
N THR A 227 6.65 5.51 -1.72
CA THR A 227 5.38 4.98 -2.18
C THR A 227 5.06 3.65 -1.52
N GLY A 228 3.78 3.40 -1.31
CA GLY A 228 3.28 2.15 -0.75
C GLY A 228 2.05 1.65 -1.49
N MET A 229 2.19 0.51 -2.18
CA MET A 229 1.08 -0.22 -2.80
C MET A 229 0.90 -1.54 -2.07
N GLY A 230 -0.29 -1.77 -1.52
CA GLY A 230 -0.63 -3.07 -0.93
C GLY A 230 -0.70 -4.14 -2.01
N LEU A 231 0.22 -5.12 -2.00
CA LEU A 231 0.24 -6.19 -3.00
C LEU A 231 -1.05 -7.00 -2.99
N GLU A 232 -1.56 -7.34 -1.80
CA GLU A 232 -2.81 -8.08 -1.65
C GLU A 232 -4.02 -7.26 -2.13
N ARG A 233 -4.05 -5.93 -1.91
CA ARG A 233 -5.12 -5.05 -2.44
C ARG A 233 -5.08 -4.98 -3.96
N LEU A 234 -3.89 -4.84 -4.56
CA LEU A 234 -3.74 -4.93 -6.01
C LEU A 234 -4.21 -6.28 -6.55
N ALA A 235 -3.90 -7.38 -5.85
CA ALA A 235 -4.35 -8.72 -6.22
C ALA A 235 -5.89 -8.85 -6.13
N VAL A 236 -6.54 -8.28 -5.12
CA VAL A 236 -8.02 -8.23 -5.03
C VAL A 236 -8.62 -7.61 -6.29
N VAL A 237 -8.05 -6.50 -6.75
CA VAL A 237 -8.49 -5.81 -7.97
C VAL A 237 -8.25 -6.67 -9.22
N CYS A 238 -7.04 -7.20 -9.38
CA CYS A 238 -6.64 -7.92 -10.60
C CYS A 238 -7.24 -9.30 -10.72
N GLN A 239 -7.58 -9.94 -9.60
CA GLN A 239 -8.23 -11.25 -9.56
C GLN A 239 -9.76 -11.15 -9.49
N ASP A 240 -10.30 -9.92 -9.36
CA ASP A 240 -11.75 -9.63 -9.21
C ASP A 240 -12.39 -10.48 -8.10
N VAL A 241 -11.76 -10.48 -6.92
CA VAL A 241 -12.23 -11.22 -5.74
C VAL A 241 -12.80 -10.29 -4.67
N ASP A 242 -13.58 -10.84 -3.75
CA ASP A 242 -14.32 -10.03 -2.78
C ASP A 242 -13.45 -9.49 -1.66
N SER A 243 -12.39 -10.21 -1.26
CA SER A 243 -11.49 -9.79 -0.18
C SER A 243 -10.05 -10.27 -0.40
N LEU A 244 -9.12 -9.72 0.38
CA LEU A 244 -7.72 -10.18 0.38
C LEU A 244 -7.58 -11.67 0.78
N PHE A 245 -8.57 -12.23 1.48
CA PHE A 245 -8.59 -13.65 1.88
C PHE A 245 -8.96 -14.59 0.73
N ASP A 246 -9.52 -14.03 -0.35
CA ASP A 246 -9.92 -14.75 -1.56
C ASP A 246 -8.82 -14.69 -2.66
N VAL A 247 -7.72 -13.96 -2.40
CA VAL A 247 -6.54 -13.91 -3.28
C VAL A 247 -5.88 -15.28 -3.37
N ASP A 248 -5.42 -15.67 -4.54
CA ASP A 248 -4.92 -17.00 -4.90
C ASP A 248 -4.00 -17.65 -3.86
N THR A 249 -2.95 -16.96 -3.43
CA THR A 249 -1.98 -17.49 -2.47
C THR A 249 -2.51 -17.53 -1.04
N VAL A 250 -3.34 -16.57 -0.65
CA VAL A 250 -3.98 -16.51 0.67
C VAL A 250 -5.05 -17.59 0.79
N MET A 251 -5.83 -17.81 -0.28
CA MET A 251 -6.83 -18.86 -0.34
C MET A 251 -6.24 -20.26 -0.14
N ASN A 252 -4.99 -20.51 -0.53
CA ASN A 252 -4.33 -21.78 -0.24
C ASN A 252 -4.22 -22.06 1.26
N ILE A 253 -4.00 -21.02 2.07
CA ILE A 253 -3.97 -21.14 3.54
C ILE A 253 -5.40 -21.40 4.07
N THR A 254 -6.38 -20.61 3.61
CA THR A 254 -7.79 -20.77 3.96
C THR A 254 -8.28 -22.18 3.64
N ASN A 255 -7.95 -22.71 2.47
CA ASN A 255 -8.31 -24.07 2.08
C ASN A 255 -7.68 -25.11 3.01
N LYS A 256 -6.45 -24.92 3.46
CA LYS A 256 -5.80 -25.82 4.42
C LYS A 256 -6.45 -25.76 5.80
N VAL A 257 -6.87 -24.57 6.23
CA VAL A 257 -7.64 -24.39 7.49
C VAL A 257 -8.98 -25.12 7.40
N THR A 258 -9.71 -24.97 6.30
CA THR A 258 -11.00 -25.68 6.09
C THR A 258 -10.83 -27.20 6.07
N GLU A 259 -9.78 -27.73 5.43
CA GLU A 259 -9.45 -29.16 5.43
C GLU A 259 -9.24 -29.70 6.85
N ILE A 260 -8.48 -28.96 7.69
CA ILE A 260 -8.16 -29.38 9.06
C ILE A 260 -9.37 -29.29 9.99
N THR A 261 -10.18 -28.23 9.84
CA THR A 261 -11.30 -27.95 10.75
C THR A 261 -12.62 -28.64 10.35
N GLY A 262 -12.72 -29.10 9.11
CA GLY A 262 -13.97 -29.58 8.51
C GLY A 262 -15.01 -28.48 8.28
N ALA A 263 -14.64 -27.20 8.46
CA ALA A 263 -15.51 -26.06 8.19
C ALA A 263 -15.59 -25.79 6.68
N SER A 264 -16.68 -25.15 6.24
CA SER A 264 -16.85 -24.74 4.84
C SER A 264 -16.78 -23.22 4.74
N TYR A 265 -15.96 -22.71 3.84
CA TYR A 265 -15.83 -21.27 3.55
C TYR A 265 -16.92 -20.85 2.54
N GLY A 266 -17.45 -19.63 2.68
CA GLY A 266 -18.50 -19.08 1.82
C GLY A 266 -19.94 -19.47 2.18
N GLN A 267 -20.16 -20.13 3.31
CA GLN A 267 -21.49 -20.56 3.74
C GLN A 267 -22.11 -19.71 4.86
N SER A 268 -21.28 -19.06 5.67
CA SER A 268 -21.73 -18.31 6.84
C SER A 268 -20.74 -17.21 7.15
N GLN A 269 -21.21 -15.97 7.17
CA GLN A 269 -20.36 -14.82 7.47
C GLN A 269 -19.57 -14.97 8.77
N GLU A 270 -20.19 -15.47 9.85
CA GLU A 270 -19.54 -15.68 11.14
C GLU A 270 -18.39 -16.69 11.05
N LYS A 271 -18.62 -17.81 10.34
CA LYS A 271 -17.60 -18.83 10.13
C LYS A 271 -16.49 -18.33 9.21
N ASP A 272 -16.85 -17.60 8.18
CA ASP A 272 -15.89 -17.04 7.22
C ASP A 272 -14.97 -16.04 7.91
N VAL A 273 -15.49 -15.16 8.77
CA VAL A 273 -14.66 -14.27 9.61
C VAL A 273 -13.68 -15.08 10.46
N SER A 274 -14.15 -16.14 11.13
CA SER A 274 -13.26 -16.99 11.95
C SER A 274 -12.18 -17.66 11.11
N LEU A 275 -12.50 -18.18 9.93
CA LEU A 275 -11.53 -18.80 9.02
C LEU A 275 -10.50 -17.79 8.48
N ARG A 276 -10.95 -16.57 8.18
CA ARG A 276 -10.08 -15.45 7.75
C ARG A 276 -9.12 -15.01 8.85
N VAL A 277 -9.62 -14.90 10.10
CA VAL A 277 -8.78 -14.57 11.27
C VAL A 277 -7.70 -15.63 11.47
N ILE A 278 -8.05 -16.93 11.41
CA ILE A 278 -7.06 -18.01 11.52
C ILE A 278 -6.03 -17.91 10.38
N THR A 279 -6.48 -17.68 9.15
CA THR A 279 -5.62 -17.52 7.97
C THR A 279 -4.65 -16.36 8.13
N ASP A 280 -5.14 -15.18 8.54
CA ASP A 280 -4.34 -13.99 8.79
C ASP A 280 -3.29 -14.23 9.87
N HIS A 281 -3.73 -14.76 11.00
CA HIS A 281 -2.86 -14.89 12.17
C HIS A 281 -1.78 -15.94 11.99
N ILE A 282 -2.08 -17.08 11.33
CA ILE A 282 -1.04 -18.07 11.04
C ILE A 282 -0.03 -17.56 10.02
N ARG A 283 -0.49 -16.80 9.01
CA ARG A 283 0.40 -16.14 8.04
C ARG A 283 1.31 -15.15 8.74
N SER A 284 0.74 -14.26 9.56
CA SER A 284 1.48 -13.23 10.32
C SER A 284 2.50 -13.84 11.26
N ALA A 285 2.09 -14.83 12.07
CA ALA A 285 2.97 -15.52 13.03
C ALA A 285 4.12 -16.25 12.31
N SER A 286 3.83 -16.89 11.18
CA SER A 286 4.85 -17.61 10.40
C SER A 286 5.94 -16.67 9.88
N PHE A 287 5.59 -15.52 9.31
CA PHE A 287 6.56 -14.54 8.85
C PHE A 287 7.35 -13.89 9.99
N MET A 288 6.71 -13.59 11.12
CA MET A 288 7.41 -13.10 12.32
C MET A 288 8.43 -14.12 12.84
N ILE A 289 8.08 -15.39 12.93
CA ILE A 289 8.98 -16.45 13.38
C ILE A 289 10.15 -16.61 12.40
N CYS A 290 9.91 -16.57 11.10
CA CYS A 290 10.96 -16.62 10.08
C CYS A 290 11.97 -15.48 10.22
N ASP A 291 11.55 -14.32 10.69
CA ASP A 291 12.41 -13.14 10.91
C ASP A 291 12.96 -13.09 12.37
N GLY A 292 12.79 -14.17 13.15
CA GLY A 292 13.43 -14.34 14.46
C GLY A 292 12.59 -13.88 15.66
N VAL A 293 11.30 -13.55 15.46
CA VAL A 293 10.39 -13.25 16.58
C VAL A 293 9.94 -14.56 17.22
N LEU A 294 10.28 -14.76 18.48
CA LEU A 294 9.85 -15.95 19.23
C LEU A 294 8.70 -15.58 20.17
N PRO A 295 7.76 -16.52 20.44
CA PRO A 295 6.76 -16.32 21.46
C PRO A 295 7.42 -16.03 22.81
N SER A 296 6.98 -14.97 23.47
CA SER A 296 7.45 -14.57 24.79
C SER A 296 6.31 -13.96 25.60
N ASN A 297 6.52 -13.88 26.90
CA ASN A 297 5.58 -13.23 27.82
C ASN A 297 5.78 -11.70 27.81
#